data_3696f25df7808b1e246ae93a2a80640b
#
_entry.id   3696f25df7808b1e246ae93a2a80640b
#
_cell.length_a   1.000
_cell.length_b   1.000
_cell.length_c   1.000
_cell.angle_alpha   90.00
_cell.angle_beta   90.00
_cell.angle_gamma   90.00
#
_symmetry.space_group_name_H-M   'P 1'
#
loop_
_entity.id
_entity.type
_entity.pdbx_description
1 polymer ?
#
loop_
_entity_poly.entity_id
_entity_poly.type
_entity_poly.pdbx_seq_one_letter_code
_entity_poly.pdbx_strand_id
1 'polypeptide(L)'
;QMSYGIVAALLLLGLPLSEEWKRDRSLFRTLPEAAKRRVHRWSNIGWTKILTAVAFGLAATLVGTISGVSFFGLLTPGSFFANLVLIPVSLFVITGGLGALICGLVGLWPLAIVFNHAAVLVLGGIDLALRAWVKVPGTFGTSAFRADWLGAAAFAAMLAVMAWGYAQRWARPAGGYWPPFVLLAILLAVGTTCGK
;
A
#
# COMPACT_ATOMS: atom_id res chain seq x y z
N GLN A 1 -10.14 -12.67 -6.05
CA GLN A 1 -9.88 -12.94 -4.61
C GLN A 1 -8.76 -12.04 -4.05
N MET A 2 -7.66 -11.83 -4.79
CA MET A 2 -6.53 -10.99 -4.35
C MET A 2 -6.96 -9.55 -4.01
N SER A 3 -7.77 -8.92 -4.85
CA SER A 3 -8.25 -7.55 -4.63
C SER A 3 -9.08 -7.39 -3.34
N TYR A 4 -9.95 -8.35 -3.04
CA TYR A 4 -10.73 -8.33 -1.79
C TYR A 4 -9.84 -8.46 -0.55
N GLY A 5 -8.79 -9.28 -0.62
CA GLY A 5 -7.83 -9.41 0.48
C GLY A 5 -7.07 -8.12 0.74
N ILE A 6 -6.66 -7.40 -0.31
CA ILE A 6 -6.00 -6.10 -0.17
C ILE A 6 -6.97 -5.07 0.45
N VAL A 7 -8.22 -5.01 -0.01
CA VAL A 7 -9.23 -4.12 0.56
C VAL A 7 -9.49 -4.46 2.03
N ALA A 8 -9.61 -5.73 2.38
CA ALA A 8 -9.77 -6.17 3.77
C ALA A 8 -8.57 -5.73 4.63
N ALA A 9 -7.34 -5.91 4.15
CA ALA A 9 -6.13 -5.47 4.86
C ALA A 9 -6.10 -3.94 5.06
N LEU A 10 -6.49 -3.18 4.05
CA LEU A 10 -6.58 -1.72 4.17
C LEU A 10 -7.58 -1.29 5.23
N LEU A 11 -8.74 -1.95 5.32
CA LEU A 11 -9.78 -1.64 6.31
C LEU A 11 -9.41 -2.12 7.71
N LEU A 12 -8.88 -3.34 7.83
CA LEU A 12 -8.61 -3.97 9.13
C LEU A 12 -7.32 -3.48 9.79
N LEU A 13 -6.31 -3.17 9.01
CA LEU A 13 -4.99 -2.74 9.51
C LEU A 13 -4.63 -1.33 9.06
N GLY A 14 -4.74 -1.01 7.78
CA GLY A 14 -4.27 0.25 7.21
C GLY A 14 -5.00 1.46 7.79
N LEU A 15 -6.32 1.39 7.90
CA LEU A 15 -7.15 2.49 8.40
C LEU A 15 -6.88 2.75 9.90
N PRO A 16 -6.97 1.76 10.82
CA PRO A 16 -6.68 1.98 12.24
C PRO A 16 -5.26 2.48 12.48
N LEU A 17 -4.27 1.90 11.79
CA LEU A 17 -2.87 2.30 11.90
C LEU A 17 -2.67 3.75 11.45
N SER A 18 -3.32 4.16 10.36
CA SER A 18 -3.23 5.53 9.84
C SER A 18 -3.85 6.55 10.82
N GLU A 19 -4.96 6.19 11.45
CA GLU A 19 -5.64 7.06 12.43
C GLU A 19 -4.83 7.24 13.70
N GLU A 20 -4.25 6.15 14.22
CA GLU A 20 -3.38 6.22 15.40
C GLU A 20 -2.13 7.06 15.12
N TRP A 21 -1.47 6.82 13.98
CA TRP A 21 -0.29 7.60 13.62
C TRP A 21 -0.58 9.08 13.39
N LYS A 22 -1.73 9.43 12.81
CA LYS A 22 -2.15 10.83 12.69
C LYS A 22 -2.35 11.48 14.04
N ARG A 23 -2.91 10.74 15.01
CA ARG A 23 -3.15 11.24 16.37
C ARG A 23 -1.84 11.43 17.13
N ASP A 24 -0.95 10.42 17.06
CA ASP A 24 0.25 10.38 17.91
C ASP A 24 1.44 11.14 17.31
N ARG A 25 1.54 11.19 15.97
CA ARG A 25 2.69 11.76 15.25
C ARG A 25 2.39 13.06 14.50
N SER A 26 1.37 13.82 14.89
CA SER A 26 1.14 15.15 14.31
C SER A 26 2.30 16.09 14.68
N LEU A 27 2.89 16.75 13.65
CA LEU A 27 4.12 17.57 13.79
C LEU A 27 3.99 18.73 14.79
N PHE A 28 2.79 19.24 15.02
CA PHE A 28 2.55 20.44 15.84
C PHE A 28 1.50 20.21 16.92
N ARG A 29 1.51 19.02 17.54
CA ARG A 29 0.55 18.64 18.57
C ARG A 29 0.59 19.56 19.80
N THR A 30 1.77 20.07 20.13
CA THR A 30 2.00 20.90 21.34
C THR A 30 1.73 22.39 21.10
N LEU A 31 1.53 22.84 19.87
CA LEU A 31 1.29 24.25 19.55
C LEU A 31 -0.18 24.59 19.69
N PRO A 32 -0.53 25.67 20.44
CA PRO A 32 -1.90 26.18 20.53
C PRO A 32 -2.39 26.60 19.13
N GLU A 33 -3.69 26.41 18.87
CA GLU A 33 -4.31 26.67 17.56
C GLU A 33 -4.06 28.11 17.04
N ALA A 34 -4.03 29.09 17.95
CA ALA A 34 -3.76 30.50 17.63
C ALA A 34 -2.33 30.77 17.09
N ALA A 35 -1.36 29.90 17.43
CA ALA A 35 0.04 30.03 17.02
C ALA A 35 0.34 29.31 15.70
N LYS A 36 -0.60 28.52 15.15
CA LYS A 36 -0.42 27.76 13.93
C LYS A 36 -0.51 28.66 12.70
N ARG A 37 0.64 29.01 12.12
CA ARG A 37 0.70 29.71 10.81
C ARG A 37 0.20 28.81 9.67
N ARG A 38 -0.19 29.39 8.53
CA ARG A 38 -0.63 28.65 7.32
C ARG A 38 0.39 27.58 6.91
N VAL A 39 1.68 27.87 6.98
CA VAL A 39 2.77 26.93 6.65
C VAL A 39 2.73 25.69 7.54
N HIS A 40 2.53 25.84 8.85
CA HIS A 40 2.42 24.71 9.79
C HIS A 40 1.22 23.83 9.48
N ARG A 41 0.10 24.43 9.07
CA ARG A 41 -1.11 23.70 8.68
C ARG A 41 -0.89 22.89 7.40
N TRP A 42 -0.26 23.47 6.38
CA TRP A 42 0.07 22.79 5.13
C TRP A 42 1.09 21.66 5.35
N SER A 43 2.13 21.91 6.13
CA SER A 43 3.14 20.90 6.48
C SER A 43 2.52 19.72 7.24
N ASN A 44 1.61 19.96 8.17
CA ASN A 44 0.92 18.91 8.90
C ASN A 44 -0.04 18.10 8.00
N ILE A 45 -0.72 18.74 7.03
CA ILE A 45 -1.54 18.06 6.03
C ILE A 45 -0.67 17.14 5.17
N GLY A 46 0.48 17.64 4.69
CA GLY A 46 1.42 16.82 3.93
C GLY A 46 1.93 15.62 4.73
N TRP A 47 2.32 15.84 5.97
CA TRP A 47 2.81 14.80 6.87
C TRP A 47 1.75 13.72 7.17
N THR A 48 0.53 14.12 7.45
CA THR A 48 -0.57 13.16 7.69
C THR A 48 -0.91 12.34 6.45
N LYS A 49 -0.81 12.91 5.25
CA LYS A 49 -0.96 12.16 3.99
C LYS A 49 0.16 11.13 3.80
N ILE A 50 1.40 11.48 4.11
CA ILE A 50 2.53 10.54 4.06
C ILE A 50 2.32 9.40 5.05
N LEU A 51 1.96 9.68 6.31
CA LEU A 51 1.67 8.65 7.30
C LEU A 51 0.54 7.71 6.85
N THR A 52 -0.51 8.25 6.23
CA THR A 52 -1.59 7.44 5.66
C THR A 52 -1.11 6.55 4.53
N ALA A 53 -0.32 7.10 3.60
CA ALA A 53 0.23 6.33 2.48
C ALA A 53 1.16 5.21 2.96
N VAL A 54 2.00 5.47 3.98
CA VAL A 54 2.86 4.46 4.61
C VAL A 54 2.04 3.36 5.28
N ALA A 55 1.01 3.70 6.06
CA ALA A 55 0.15 2.72 6.72
C ALA A 55 -0.58 1.83 5.71
N PHE A 56 -1.13 2.41 4.66
CA PHE A 56 -1.82 1.68 3.60
C PHE A 56 -0.84 0.85 2.76
N GLY A 57 0.34 1.39 2.46
CA GLY A 57 1.42 0.68 1.80
C GLY A 57 1.85 -0.57 2.58
N LEU A 58 2.02 -0.45 3.90
CA LEU A 58 2.35 -1.58 4.78
C LEU A 58 1.26 -2.65 4.75
N ALA A 59 -0.02 -2.27 4.91
CA ALA A 59 -1.13 -3.21 4.89
C ALA A 59 -1.25 -3.93 3.54
N ALA A 60 -1.12 -3.20 2.43
CA ALA A 60 -1.13 -3.76 1.08
C ALA A 60 0.05 -4.72 0.84
N THR A 61 1.23 -4.39 1.34
CA THR A 61 2.44 -5.22 1.17
C THR A 61 2.31 -6.55 1.90
N LEU A 62 1.71 -6.58 3.11
CA LEU A 62 1.52 -7.83 3.86
C LEU A 62 0.72 -8.86 3.05
N VAL A 63 -0.41 -8.46 2.51
CA VAL A 63 -1.26 -9.33 1.68
C VAL A 63 -0.65 -9.55 0.30
N GLY A 64 -0.09 -8.50 -0.29
CA GLY A 64 0.58 -8.55 -1.59
C GLY A 64 1.75 -9.52 -1.63
N THR A 65 2.55 -9.60 -0.57
CA THR A 65 3.68 -10.53 -0.46
C THR A 65 3.21 -11.98 -0.46
N ILE A 66 2.20 -12.33 0.35
CA ILE A 66 1.64 -13.69 0.40
C ILE A 66 1.07 -14.07 -0.97
N SER A 67 0.31 -13.15 -1.59
CA SER A 67 -0.27 -13.38 -2.91
C SER A 67 0.79 -13.47 -4.00
N GLY A 68 1.84 -12.66 -3.92
CA GLY A 68 2.98 -12.69 -4.85
C GLY A 68 3.69 -14.03 -4.85
N VAL A 69 3.98 -14.56 -3.65
CA VAL A 69 4.60 -15.87 -3.51
C VAL A 69 3.64 -17.00 -3.94
N SER A 70 2.33 -16.90 -3.59
CA SER A 70 1.35 -17.95 -3.90
C SER A 70 1.03 -18.08 -5.38
N PHE A 71 0.83 -16.96 -6.09
CA PHE A 71 0.34 -16.96 -7.46
C PHE A 71 1.42 -16.76 -8.51
N PHE A 72 2.48 -16.04 -8.17
CA PHE A 72 3.51 -15.63 -9.12
C PHE A 72 4.87 -16.27 -8.82
N GLY A 73 5.03 -16.93 -7.68
CA GLY A 73 6.33 -17.47 -7.26
C GLY A 73 7.38 -16.36 -7.03
N LEU A 74 6.93 -15.16 -6.69
CA LEU A 74 7.77 -13.98 -6.54
C LEU A 74 7.64 -13.38 -5.14
N LEU A 75 8.77 -13.27 -4.46
CA LEU A 75 8.92 -12.49 -3.25
C LEU A 75 9.40 -11.10 -3.63
N THR A 76 8.62 -10.07 -3.30
CA THR A 76 8.89 -8.68 -3.68
C THR A 76 9.04 -7.77 -2.46
N PRO A 77 10.17 -7.83 -1.72
CA PRO A 77 10.39 -6.98 -0.56
C PRO A 77 10.35 -5.47 -0.90
N GLY A 78 10.77 -5.13 -2.12
CA GLY A 78 10.72 -3.76 -2.64
C GLY A 78 9.33 -3.23 -2.94
N SER A 79 8.29 -4.07 -2.95
CA SER A 79 6.92 -3.66 -3.28
C SER A 79 6.36 -2.59 -2.34
N PHE A 80 6.79 -2.57 -1.08
CA PHE A 80 6.40 -1.54 -0.13
C PHE A 80 6.77 -0.13 -0.63
N PHE A 81 8.02 0.07 -1.04
CA PHE A 81 8.49 1.36 -1.54
C PHE A 81 7.85 1.70 -2.89
N ALA A 82 7.71 0.70 -3.76
CA ALA A 82 7.01 0.87 -5.02
C ALA A 82 5.56 1.32 -4.80
N ASN A 83 4.82 0.67 -3.91
CA ASN A 83 3.44 1.02 -3.58
C ASN A 83 3.31 2.42 -2.96
N LEU A 84 4.28 2.86 -2.17
CA LEU A 84 4.29 4.20 -1.59
C LEU A 84 4.29 5.30 -2.65
N VAL A 85 4.96 5.05 -3.78
CA VAL A 85 5.01 5.97 -4.92
C VAL A 85 3.88 5.70 -5.92
N LEU A 86 3.63 4.44 -6.24
CA LEU A 86 2.66 4.06 -7.27
C LEU A 86 1.22 4.39 -6.88
N ILE A 87 0.83 4.20 -5.61
CA ILE A 87 -0.55 4.46 -5.16
C ILE A 87 -0.95 5.92 -5.40
N PRO A 88 -0.20 6.94 -4.93
CA PRO A 88 -0.58 8.32 -5.20
C PRO A 88 -0.48 8.69 -6.69
N VAL A 89 0.51 8.15 -7.41
CA VAL A 89 0.67 8.45 -8.84
C VAL A 89 -0.44 7.80 -9.68
N SER A 90 -0.87 6.58 -9.34
CA SER A 90 -2.01 5.92 -10.00
C SER A 90 -3.30 6.72 -9.89
N LEU A 91 -3.49 7.44 -8.77
CA LEU A 91 -4.66 8.30 -8.59
C LEU A 91 -4.72 9.40 -9.67
N PHE A 92 -3.57 9.99 -10.03
CA PHE A 92 -3.53 11.00 -11.12
C PHE A 92 -3.85 10.38 -12.48
N VAL A 93 -3.40 9.15 -12.74
CA VAL A 93 -3.71 8.44 -13.99
C VAL A 93 -5.21 8.14 -14.07
N ILE A 94 -5.79 7.61 -12.99
CA ILE A 94 -7.21 7.27 -12.93
C ILE A 94 -8.08 8.54 -13.08
N THR A 95 -7.75 9.61 -12.36
CA THR A 95 -8.51 10.87 -12.45
C THR A 95 -8.35 11.52 -13.81
N GLY A 96 -7.15 11.48 -14.41
CA GLY A 96 -6.91 11.96 -15.77
C GLY A 96 -7.68 11.13 -16.82
N GLY A 97 -7.65 9.81 -16.73
CA GLY A 97 -8.41 8.93 -17.62
C GLY A 97 -9.93 9.12 -17.50
N LEU A 98 -10.44 9.27 -16.27
CA LEU A 98 -11.85 9.56 -16.04
C LEU A 98 -12.22 10.95 -16.58
N GLY A 99 -11.37 11.96 -16.38
CA GLY A 99 -11.54 13.29 -16.95
C GLY A 99 -11.59 13.27 -18.47
N ALA A 100 -10.68 12.52 -19.12
CA ALA A 100 -10.67 12.33 -20.57
C ALA A 100 -11.98 11.68 -21.07
N LEU A 101 -12.46 10.66 -20.34
CA LEU A 101 -13.71 9.97 -20.68
C LEU A 101 -14.92 10.91 -20.58
N ILE A 102 -15.05 11.65 -19.49
CA ILE A 102 -16.15 12.61 -19.29
C ILE A 102 -16.13 13.70 -20.36
N CYS A 103 -14.95 14.31 -20.62
CA CYS A 103 -14.80 15.32 -21.66
C CYS A 103 -15.14 14.79 -23.04
N GLY A 104 -14.75 13.54 -23.35
CA GLY A 104 -15.09 12.89 -24.62
C GLY A 104 -16.59 12.65 -24.77
N LEU A 105 -17.30 12.23 -23.71
CA LEU A 105 -18.75 12.03 -23.72
C LEU A 105 -19.54 13.33 -23.92
N VAL A 106 -19.03 14.46 -23.42
CA VAL A 106 -19.67 15.78 -23.56
C VAL A 106 -19.27 16.47 -24.88
N GLY A 107 -18.40 15.83 -25.70
CA GLY A 107 -17.95 16.39 -26.97
C GLY A 107 -16.80 17.40 -26.87
N LEU A 108 -16.19 17.55 -25.71
CA LEU A 108 -15.02 18.42 -25.48
C LEU A 108 -13.70 17.71 -25.89
N TRP A 109 -13.59 17.34 -27.15
CA TRP A 109 -12.49 16.57 -27.71
C TRP A 109 -11.08 17.13 -27.41
N PRO A 110 -10.81 18.45 -27.54
CA PRO A 110 -9.48 18.99 -27.26
C PRO A 110 -9.06 18.76 -25.81
N LEU A 111 -10.00 18.91 -24.88
CA LEU A 111 -9.73 18.71 -23.45
C LEU A 111 -9.54 17.21 -23.12
N ALA A 112 -10.34 16.34 -23.74
CA ALA A 112 -10.16 14.89 -23.61
C ALA A 112 -8.77 14.43 -24.07
N ILE A 113 -8.26 14.99 -25.18
CA ILE A 113 -6.92 14.72 -25.71
C ILE A 113 -5.84 15.15 -24.69
N VAL A 114 -5.96 16.35 -24.09
CA VAL A 114 -5.00 16.84 -23.10
C VAL A 114 -4.95 15.92 -21.88
N PHE A 115 -6.10 15.53 -21.33
CA PHE A 115 -6.17 14.61 -20.19
C PHE A 115 -5.59 13.24 -20.52
N ASN A 116 -5.87 12.72 -21.71
CA ASN A 116 -5.33 11.44 -22.14
C ASN A 116 -3.81 11.48 -22.31
N HIS A 117 -3.25 12.52 -22.92
CA HIS A 117 -1.81 12.69 -23.02
C HIS A 117 -1.14 12.83 -21.66
N ALA A 118 -1.74 13.58 -20.73
CA ALA A 118 -1.24 13.69 -19.36
C ALA A 118 -1.20 12.31 -18.66
N ALA A 119 -2.26 11.51 -18.81
CA ALA A 119 -2.29 10.15 -18.25
C ALA A 119 -1.22 9.25 -18.88
N VAL A 120 -1.02 9.31 -20.20
CA VAL A 120 0.02 8.54 -20.90
C VAL A 120 1.42 8.94 -20.45
N LEU A 121 1.70 10.22 -20.26
CA LEU A 121 3.00 10.69 -19.76
C LEU A 121 3.28 10.16 -18.36
N VAL A 122 2.28 10.20 -17.47
CA VAL A 122 2.41 9.67 -16.10
C VAL A 122 2.63 8.16 -16.14
N LEU A 123 1.90 7.41 -16.98
CA LEU A 123 2.11 5.97 -17.15
C LEU A 123 3.50 5.65 -17.68
N GLY A 124 4.02 6.42 -18.64
CA GLY A 124 5.40 6.28 -19.12
C GLY A 124 6.42 6.52 -18.01
N GLY A 125 6.19 7.50 -17.16
CA GLY A 125 7.01 7.76 -15.98
C GLY A 125 6.98 6.59 -14.98
N ILE A 126 5.81 6.00 -14.73
CA ILE A 126 5.67 4.79 -13.90
C ILE A 126 6.45 3.62 -14.50
N ASP A 127 6.30 3.35 -15.80
CA ASP A 127 7.02 2.26 -16.47
C ASP A 127 8.54 2.43 -16.36
N LEU A 128 9.04 3.65 -16.60
CA LEU A 128 10.46 3.96 -16.46
C LEU A 128 10.94 3.75 -15.02
N ALA A 129 10.18 4.23 -14.03
CA ALA A 129 10.51 4.07 -12.62
C ALA A 129 10.53 2.59 -12.21
N LEU A 130 9.55 1.79 -12.65
CA LEU A 130 9.50 0.36 -12.38
C LEU A 130 10.66 -0.39 -13.02
N ARG A 131 11.01 -0.09 -14.27
CA ARG A 131 12.18 -0.68 -14.95
C ARG A 131 13.49 -0.36 -14.24
N ALA A 132 13.62 0.86 -13.71
CA ALA A 132 14.78 1.24 -12.89
C ALA A 132 14.78 0.50 -11.55
N TRP A 133 13.62 0.38 -10.90
CA TRP A 133 13.46 -0.28 -9.61
C TRP A 133 13.79 -1.78 -9.66
N VAL A 134 13.34 -2.47 -10.70
CA VAL A 134 13.62 -3.91 -10.90
C VAL A 134 15.13 -4.20 -11.05
N LYS A 135 15.93 -3.24 -11.49
CA LYS A 135 17.39 -3.39 -11.59
C LYS A 135 18.11 -3.34 -10.25
N VAL A 136 17.44 -2.87 -9.18
CA VAL A 136 18.03 -2.80 -7.83
C VAL A 136 18.08 -4.21 -7.23
N PRO A 137 19.27 -4.73 -6.88
CA PRO A 137 19.38 -6.06 -6.32
C PRO A 137 18.63 -6.17 -4.98
N GLY A 138 17.93 -7.30 -4.77
CA GLY A 138 17.16 -7.54 -3.54
C GLY A 138 15.73 -6.97 -3.53
N THR A 139 15.29 -6.27 -4.58
CA THR A 139 13.92 -5.77 -4.67
C THR A 139 12.90 -6.86 -4.98
N PHE A 140 13.33 -7.93 -5.65
CA PHE A 140 12.53 -9.10 -5.93
C PHE A 140 13.40 -10.36 -5.96
N GLY A 141 12.78 -11.52 -5.71
CA GLY A 141 13.42 -12.82 -5.76
C GLY A 141 12.39 -13.89 -6.11
N THR A 142 12.85 -15.02 -6.62
CA THR A 142 11.99 -16.18 -6.83
C THR A 142 11.81 -16.90 -5.50
N SER A 143 10.57 -17.16 -5.12
CA SER A 143 10.23 -17.88 -3.89
C SER A 143 8.87 -18.54 -4.06
N ALA A 144 8.74 -19.78 -3.67
CA ALA A 144 7.48 -20.51 -3.73
C ALA A 144 7.17 -21.14 -2.38
N PHE A 145 5.90 -21.32 -2.07
CA PHE A 145 5.52 -22.12 -0.91
C PHE A 145 5.84 -23.59 -1.14
N ARG A 146 6.26 -24.28 -0.08
CA ARG A 146 6.62 -25.71 -0.12
C ARG A 146 5.46 -26.62 -0.51
N ALA A 147 4.20 -26.17 -0.31
CA ALA A 147 3.00 -26.88 -0.70
C ALA A 147 1.95 -25.88 -1.15
N ASP A 148 1.13 -26.24 -2.15
CA ASP A 148 0.13 -25.37 -2.78
C ASP A 148 -0.92 -24.85 -1.80
N TRP A 149 -1.31 -25.65 -0.81
CA TRP A 149 -2.28 -25.26 0.20
C TRP A 149 -1.74 -24.23 1.21
N LEU A 150 -0.40 -24.16 1.39
CA LEU A 150 0.23 -23.21 2.33
C LEU A 150 -0.04 -21.75 1.95
N GLY A 151 -0.12 -21.44 0.67
CA GLY A 151 -0.47 -20.08 0.21
C GLY A 151 -1.86 -19.65 0.66
N ALA A 152 -2.86 -20.53 0.47
CA ALA A 152 -4.22 -20.28 0.91
C ALA A 152 -4.34 -20.21 2.45
N ALA A 153 -3.65 -21.11 3.15
CA ALA A 153 -3.62 -21.11 4.61
C ALA A 153 -2.93 -19.85 5.17
N ALA A 154 -1.82 -19.43 4.57
CA ALA A 154 -1.12 -18.20 4.93
C ALA A 154 -1.98 -16.95 4.74
N PHE A 155 -2.71 -16.90 3.61
CA PHE A 155 -3.65 -15.82 3.33
C PHE A 155 -4.80 -15.78 4.34
N ALA A 156 -5.42 -16.93 4.63
CA ALA A 156 -6.48 -17.05 5.63
C ALA A 156 -5.99 -16.68 7.04
N ALA A 157 -4.82 -17.16 7.44
CA ALA A 157 -4.20 -16.85 8.72
C ALA A 157 -3.90 -15.34 8.85
N MET A 158 -3.41 -14.71 7.79
CA MET A 158 -3.14 -13.27 7.78
C MET A 158 -4.42 -12.46 8.00
N LEU A 159 -5.49 -12.78 7.26
CA LEU A 159 -6.78 -12.12 7.44
C LEU A 159 -7.38 -12.36 8.82
N ALA A 160 -7.26 -13.58 9.35
CA ALA A 160 -7.73 -13.93 10.70
C ALA A 160 -6.99 -13.12 11.77
N VAL A 161 -5.66 -12.97 11.67
CA VAL A 161 -4.87 -12.16 12.62
C VAL A 161 -5.23 -10.68 12.51
N MET A 162 -5.45 -10.16 11.29
CA MET A 162 -5.89 -8.77 11.11
C MET A 162 -7.30 -8.54 11.67
N ALA A 163 -8.24 -9.46 11.43
CA ALA A 163 -9.60 -9.38 11.97
C ALA A 163 -9.61 -9.48 13.50
N TRP A 164 -8.80 -10.37 14.07
CA TRP A 164 -8.63 -10.48 15.52
C TRP A 164 -8.03 -9.20 16.12
N GLY A 165 -6.96 -8.66 15.52
CA GLY A 165 -6.37 -7.40 15.96
C GLY A 165 -7.37 -6.23 15.89
N TYR A 166 -8.16 -6.17 14.83
CA TYR A 166 -9.23 -5.18 14.68
C TYR A 166 -10.31 -5.33 15.75
N ALA A 167 -10.78 -6.56 16.03
CA ALA A 167 -11.75 -6.85 17.07
C ALA A 167 -11.25 -6.45 18.47
N GLN A 168 -9.95 -6.61 18.73
CA GLN A 168 -9.28 -6.18 19.96
C GLN A 168 -8.91 -4.69 19.95
N ARG A 169 -9.37 -3.92 18.94
CA ARG A 169 -9.04 -2.51 18.75
C ARG A 169 -7.52 -2.22 18.77
N TRP A 170 -6.72 -3.19 18.33
CA TRP A 170 -5.25 -3.11 18.32
C TRP A 170 -4.66 -2.72 19.70
N ALA A 171 -5.28 -3.19 20.78
CA ALA A 171 -4.86 -2.86 22.14
C ALA A 171 -3.42 -3.32 22.40
N ARG A 172 -2.62 -2.51 23.09
CA ARG A 172 -1.22 -2.81 23.41
C ARG A 172 -0.98 -4.15 24.10
N PRO A 173 -1.85 -4.67 25.00
CA PRO A 173 -1.67 -6.00 25.57
C PRO A 173 -1.70 -7.13 24.53
N ALA A 174 -2.38 -6.93 23.39
CA ALA A 174 -2.43 -7.89 22.28
C ALA A 174 -1.28 -7.74 21.27
N GLY A 175 -0.22 -6.97 21.60
CA GLY A 175 0.94 -6.77 20.73
C GLY A 175 0.82 -5.58 19.78
N GLY A 176 -0.21 -4.75 19.87
CA GLY A 176 -0.41 -3.62 18.96
C GLY A 176 -0.52 -4.07 17.51
N TYR A 177 0.15 -3.40 16.59
CA TYR A 177 0.12 -3.70 15.14
C TYR A 177 1.18 -4.71 14.68
N TRP A 178 1.96 -5.31 15.59
CA TRP A 178 3.05 -6.23 15.25
C TRP A 178 2.63 -7.63 14.81
N PRO A 179 1.53 -8.23 15.30
CA PRO A 179 1.18 -9.62 15.01
C PRO A 179 1.13 -9.97 13.52
N PRO A 180 0.56 -9.17 12.59
CA PRO A 180 0.59 -9.48 11.17
C PRO A 180 2.00 -9.52 10.57
N PHE A 181 2.91 -8.65 11.04
CA PHE A 181 4.29 -8.61 10.56
C PHE A 181 5.10 -9.82 11.04
N VAL A 182 4.91 -10.21 12.29
CA VAL A 182 5.54 -11.41 12.87
C VAL A 182 5.02 -12.65 12.15
N LEU A 183 3.72 -12.74 11.92
CA LEU A 183 3.14 -13.84 11.17
C LEU A 183 3.72 -13.93 9.76
N LEU A 184 3.82 -12.80 9.03
CA LEU A 184 4.45 -12.78 7.71
C LEU A 184 5.89 -13.28 7.76
N ALA A 185 6.69 -12.81 8.72
CA ALA A 185 8.09 -13.23 8.87
C ALA A 185 8.20 -14.75 9.11
N ILE A 186 7.35 -15.31 9.98
CA ILE A 186 7.31 -16.75 10.26
C ILE A 186 6.89 -17.53 8.99
N LEU A 187 5.84 -17.09 8.31
CA LEU A 187 5.34 -17.74 7.10
C LEU A 187 6.38 -17.74 5.97
N LEU A 188 7.14 -16.66 5.81
CA LEU A 188 8.21 -16.60 4.84
C LEU A 188 9.40 -17.46 5.25
N ALA A 189 9.79 -17.44 6.53
CA ALA A 189 10.96 -18.21 7.00
C ALA A 189 10.73 -19.74 6.96
N VAL A 190 9.54 -20.20 7.32
CA VAL A 190 9.21 -21.62 7.44
C VAL A 190 8.54 -22.16 6.18
N GLY A 191 7.66 -21.37 5.57
CA GLY A 191 6.75 -21.80 4.51
C GLY A 191 7.35 -21.75 3.10
N THR A 192 8.42 -20.96 2.88
CA THR A 192 8.96 -20.77 1.53
C THR A 192 10.28 -21.50 1.29
N THR A 193 10.48 -21.87 0.03
CA THR A 193 11.79 -22.30 -0.49
C THR A 193 12.27 -21.20 -1.43
N CYS A 194 13.46 -20.64 -1.17
CA CYS A 194 14.12 -19.78 -2.14
C CYS A 194 14.57 -20.64 -3.33
N GLY A 195 14.02 -20.38 -4.51
CA GLY A 195 14.56 -20.94 -5.74
C GLY A 195 15.97 -20.39 -5.98
N LYS A 196 16.90 -21.29 -6.31
CA LYS A 196 18.21 -20.93 -6.86
C LYS A 196 18.06 -20.42 -8.27
#